data_608794f5083034432e2ba9618f67fd51
#
_entry.id   608794f5083034432e2ba9618f67fd51
#
_cell.length_a   1.000
_cell.length_b   1.000
_cell.length_c   1.000
_cell.angle_alpha   90.00
_cell.angle_beta   90.00
_cell.angle_gamma   90.00
#
_symmetry.space_group_name_H-M   'P 1'
#
loop_
_entity.id
_entity.type
_entity.pdbx_description
1 polymer ?
#
loop_
_entity_poly.entity_id
_entity_poly.type
_entity_poly.pdbx_seq_one_letter_code
_entity_poly.pdbx_strand_id
1 'polypeptide(L)'
;MNALIATSVLGLFAMISEIIGLKKWIWSISTIGIAGILGLTVYEVINGKTGVFYGMIEQNNFSSIFSGLLLFITFIWFLLAKDHYKEGNNANPSDQAALIIFATVGGLILTSYTNLTMLFLGIEIVSIPMFILAGSDKKNVLSNESSLKYFIMGAFATGIMLFGIALLYGATGSFDLAGISNGLMMTFQNPNLFFLVLIGISFLMVGLAFKVSAAPFHFWVPDVYEGAPTVITAFMSTFVKTAAFVAFFKLFAFGFYSFGAYWMQFFKTYPVWAMQLFFLSAITILVGNIVAVSQTNLKRTLAYSGIA
;
A
#
# COMPACT_ATOMS: atom_id res chain seq x y z
N MET A 1 16.31 -0.36 7.84
CA MET A 1 16.62 1.05 7.53
C MET A 1 17.51 1.20 6.32
N ASN A 2 18.62 0.48 6.26
CA ASN A 2 19.53 0.50 5.12
C ASN A 2 18.83 0.15 3.80
N ALA A 3 17.91 -0.82 3.83
CA ALA A 3 17.12 -1.20 2.67
C ALA A 3 16.27 -0.03 2.11
N LEU A 4 15.62 0.75 2.97
CA LEU A 4 14.81 1.90 2.56
C LEU A 4 15.69 2.99 1.90
N ILE A 5 16.83 3.31 2.53
CA ILE A 5 17.78 4.28 1.99
C ILE A 5 18.36 3.78 0.66
N ALA A 6 18.81 2.52 0.60
CA ALA A 6 19.39 1.93 -0.61
C ALA A 6 18.36 1.89 -1.76
N THR A 7 17.10 1.55 -1.49
CA THR A 7 16.04 1.55 -2.50
C THR A 7 15.74 2.97 -2.99
N SER A 8 15.75 3.97 -2.09
CA SER A 8 15.55 5.39 -2.47
C SER A 8 16.68 5.89 -3.36
N VAL A 9 17.93 5.57 -3.02
CA VAL A 9 19.11 5.91 -3.84
C VAL A 9 19.04 5.23 -5.21
N LEU A 10 18.63 3.96 -5.26
CA LEU A 10 18.45 3.24 -6.52
C LEU A 10 17.35 3.89 -7.39
N GLY A 11 16.26 4.38 -6.80
CA GLY A 11 15.19 5.09 -7.49
C GLY A 11 15.66 6.41 -8.09
N LEU A 12 16.42 7.20 -7.33
CA LEU A 12 17.04 8.43 -7.81
C LEU A 12 18.04 8.14 -8.94
N PHE A 13 18.86 7.12 -8.81
CA PHE A 13 19.77 6.68 -9.86
C PHE A 13 19.03 6.28 -11.13
N ALA A 14 17.93 5.52 -11.00
CA ALA A 14 17.10 5.12 -12.14
C ALA A 14 16.53 6.35 -12.87
N MET A 15 16.07 7.37 -12.14
CA MET A 15 15.55 8.62 -12.71
C MET A 15 16.63 9.39 -13.50
N ILE A 16 17.87 9.43 -13.01
CA ILE A 16 18.99 10.16 -13.65
C ILE A 16 19.64 9.32 -14.76
N SER A 17 19.41 8.01 -14.82
CA SER A 17 20.09 7.07 -15.72
C SER A 17 19.94 7.41 -17.21
N GLU A 18 18.84 8.06 -17.61
CA GLU A 18 18.64 8.50 -18.99
C GLU A 18 19.60 9.63 -19.36
N ILE A 19 19.81 10.59 -18.45
CA ILE A 19 20.72 11.74 -18.66
C ILE A 19 22.16 11.24 -18.81
N ILE A 20 22.54 10.19 -18.07
CA ILE A 20 23.89 9.58 -18.08
C ILE A 20 24.06 8.62 -19.27
N GLY A 21 23.02 8.37 -20.06
CA GLY A 21 23.09 7.47 -21.22
C GLY A 21 23.03 5.97 -20.89
N LEU A 22 22.62 5.60 -19.67
CA LEU A 22 22.54 4.21 -19.20
C LEU A 22 21.17 3.55 -19.45
N LYS A 23 20.31 4.15 -20.27
CA LYS A 23 18.93 3.70 -20.56
C LYS A 23 18.86 2.22 -20.93
N LYS A 24 19.82 1.70 -21.71
CA LYS A 24 19.83 0.28 -22.13
C LYS A 24 20.10 -0.70 -20.97
N TRP A 25 20.78 -0.26 -19.94
CA TRP A 25 21.23 -1.09 -18.84
C TRP A 25 20.35 -0.97 -17.59
N ILE A 26 19.42 0.00 -17.58
CA ILE A 26 18.66 0.32 -16.36
C ILE A 26 17.89 -0.85 -15.78
N TRP A 27 17.29 -1.70 -16.62
CA TRP A 27 16.59 -2.91 -16.16
C TRP A 27 17.52 -3.88 -15.45
N SER A 28 18.69 -4.13 -16.02
CA SER A 28 19.68 -5.02 -15.41
C SER A 28 20.25 -4.44 -14.11
N ILE A 29 20.54 -3.14 -14.10
CA ILE A 29 21.04 -2.43 -12.92
C ILE A 29 19.98 -2.45 -11.81
N SER A 30 18.73 -2.15 -12.11
CA SER A 30 17.63 -2.18 -11.15
C SER A 30 17.40 -3.58 -10.60
N THR A 31 17.43 -4.62 -11.45
CA THR A 31 17.28 -6.02 -11.00
C THR A 31 18.38 -6.42 -10.04
N ILE A 32 19.65 -6.13 -10.39
CA ILE A 32 20.81 -6.43 -9.54
C ILE A 32 20.76 -5.60 -8.25
N GLY A 33 20.41 -4.32 -8.36
CA GLY A 33 20.25 -3.43 -7.22
C GLY A 33 19.20 -3.94 -6.21
N ILE A 34 18.01 -4.30 -6.69
CA ILE A 34 16.94 -4.87 -5.84
C ILE A 34 17.38 -6.22 -5.23
N ALA A 35 18.06 -7.08 -6.00
CA ALA A 35 18.60 -8.35 -5.47
C ALA A 35 19.61 -8.10 -4.34
N GLY A 36 20.52 -7.12 -4.51
CA GLY A 36 21.46 -6.73 -3.48
C GLY A 36 20.80 -6.19 -2.21
N ILE A 37 19.76 -5.34 -2.37
CA ILE A 37 18.96 -4.80 -1.26
C ILE A 37 18.18 -5.92 -0.56
N LEU A 38 17.63 -6.88 -1.31
CA LEU A 38 17.01 -8.08 -0.73
C LEU A 38 18.02 -8.88 0.11
N GLY A 39 19.23 -9.08 -0.38
CA GLY A 39 20.31 -9.72 0.40
C GLY A 39 20.63 -8.97 1.70
N LEU A 40 20.65 -7.62 1.66
CA LEU A 40 20.82 -6.79 2.85
C LEU A 40 19.68 -6.96 3.85
N THR A 41 18.42 -7.04 3.39
CA THR A 41 17.28 -7.24 4.29
C THR A 41 17.30 -8.62 4.94
N VAL A 42 17.65 -9.66 4.19
CA VAL A 42 17.82 -11.01 4.74
C VAL A 42 18.93 -11.04 5.81
N TYR A 43 20.06 -10.38 5.54
CA TYR A 43 21.14 -10.24 6.51
C TYR A 43 20.69 -9.49 7.79
N GLU A 44 19.88 -8.42 7.65
CA GLU A 44 19.33 -7.67 8.80
C GLU A 44 18.36 -8.52 9.62
N VAL A 45 17.53 -9.35 8.98
CA VAL A 45 16.61 -10.29 9.65
C VAL A 45 17.38 -11.32 10.46
N ILE A 46 18.40 -11.96 9.84
CA ILE A 46 19.21 -13.02 10.52
C ILE A 46 19.94 -12.45 11.73
N ASN A 47 20.46 -11.23 11.65
CA ASN A 47 21.19 -10.59 12.75
C ASN A 47 20.29 -9.86 13.75
N GLY A 48 18.96 -9.93 13.62
CA GLY A 48 18.01 -9.32 14.54
C GLY A 48 18.19 -7.80 14.70
N LYS A 49 18.59 -7.10 13.64
CA LYS A 49 18.80 -5.65 13.70
C LYS A 49 17.48 -4.91 13.86
N THR A 50 17.39 -4.17 14.95
CA THR A 50 16.26 -3.28 15.25
C THR A 50 16.72 -1.83 15.29
N GLY A 51 15.82 -0.90 15.00
CA GLY A 51 16.13 0.51 15.07
C GLY A 51 14.89 1.38 14.91
N VAL A 52 14.88 2.52 15.57
CA VAL A 52 13.83 3.53 15.47
C VAL A 52 14.41 4.79 14.86
N PHE A 53 13.73 5.38 13.90
CA PHE A 53 14.16 6.59 13.22
C PHE A 53 13.18 7.72 13.49
N TYR A 54 13.60 8.68 14.26
CA TYR A 54 12.82 9.87 14.69
C TYR A 54 11.41 9.56 15.22
N GLY A 55 11.15 8.35 15.75
CA GLY A 55 9.82 7.93 16.19
C GLY A 55 8.80 7.72 15.06
N MET A 56 9.21 7.85 13.78
CA MET A 56 8.29 7.75 12.63
C MET A 56 8.34 6.41 11.92
N ILE A 57 9.50 5.76 11.93
CA ILE A 57 9.75 4.47 11.28
C ILE A 57 10.49 3.58 12.26
N GLU A 58 10.03 2.34 12.39
CA GLU A 58 10.65 1.32 13.24
C GLU A 58 11.00 0.10 12.40
N GLN A 59 12.27 -0.29 12.48
CA GLN A 59 12.73 -1.56 11.97
C GLN A 59 12.70 -2.59 13.09
N ASN A 60 11.85 -3.58 12.96
CA ASN A 60 11.73 -4.74 13.82
C ASN A 60 11.60 -6.01 12.95
N ASN A 61 11.50 -7.18 13.56
CA ASN A 61 11.39 -8.44 12.81
C ASN A 61 10.18 -8.44 11.87
N PHE A 62 9.04 -7.91 12.30
CA PHE A 62 7.84 -7.80 11.45
C PHE A 62 8.12 -6.95 10.21
N SER A 63 8.61 -5.73 10.40
CA SER A 63 8.89 -4.81 9.28
C SER A 63 9.96 -5.37 8.33
N SER A 64 11.00 -6.01 8.86
CA SER A 64 12.10 -6.57 8.07
C SER A 64 11.66 -7.77 7.22
N ILE A 65 10.85 -8.68 7.77
CA ILE A 65 10.31 -9.85 7.04
C ILE A 65 9.40 -9.38 5.90
N PHE A 66 8.44 -8.48 6.18
CA PHE A 66 7.54 -7.99 5.15
C PHE A 66 8.24 -7.09 4.13
N SER A 67 9.24 -6.32 4.53
CA SER A 67 10.10 -5.59 3.58
C SER A 67 10.85 -6.55 2.66
N GLY A 68 11.38 -7.64 3.18
CA GLY A 68 12.01 -8.69 2.38
C GLY A 68 11.04 -9.32 1.39
N LEU A 69 9.80 -9.60 1.79
CA LEU A 69 8.74 -10.11 0.91
C LEU A 69 8.43 -9.12 -0.23
N LEU A 70 8.26 -7.84 0.09
CA LEU A 70 7.98 -6.81 -0.92
C LEU A 70 9.14 -6.64 -1.90
N LEU A 71 10.38 -6.65 -1.43
CA LEU A 71 11.57 -6.61 -2.29
C LEU A 71 11.68 -7.86 -3.16
N PHE A 72 11.33 -9.03 -2.66
CA PHE A 72 11.29 -10.28 -3.43
C PHE A 72 10.24 -10.22 -4.55
N ILE A 73 9.03 -9.72 -4.26
CA ILE A 73 8.00 -9.49 -5.28
C ILE A 73 8.51 -8.52 -6.35
N THR A 74 9.14 -7.41 -5.93
CA THR A 74 9.71 -6.43 -6.86
C THR A 74 10.83 -7.02 -7.71
N PHE A 75 11.70 -7.85 -7.13
CA PHE A 75 12.76 -8.56 -7.85
C PHE A 75 12.20 -9.48 -8.94
N ILE A 76 11.21 -10.33 -8.60
CA ILE A 76 10.54 -11.19 -9.58
C ILE A 76 9.89 -10.34 -10.68
N TRP A 77 9.23 -9.26 -10.31
CA TRP A 77 8.59 -8.37 -11.27
C TRP A 77 9.61 -7.79 -12.28
N PHE A 78 10.78 -7.31 -11.83
CA PHE A 78 11.83 -6.82 -12.73
C PHE A 78 12.36 -7.90 -13.68
N LEU A 79 12.43 -9.16 -13.25
CA LEU A 79 12.81 -10.28 -14.10
C LEU A 79 11.77 -10.51 -15.21
N LEU A 80 10.49 -10.51 -14.88
CA LEU A 80 9.40 -10.79 -15.81
C LEU A 80 9.08 -9.61 -16.75
N ALA A 81 9.19 -8.38 -16.26
CA ALA A 81 8.85 -7.18 -17.02
C ALA A 81 9.88 -6.80 -18.09
N LYS A 82 11.11 -7.30 -17.98
CA LYS A 82 12.23 -6.97 -18.87
C LYS A 82 11.90 -7.15 -20.36
N ASP A 83 11.24 -8.24 -20.70
CA ASP A 83 10.97 -8.57 -22.10
C ASP A 83 9.80 -7.74 -22.67
N HIS A 84 8.81 -7.43 -21.85
CA HIS A 84 7.70 -6.54 -22.22
C HIS A 84 8.19 -5.14 -22.67
N TYR A 85 9.24 -4.63 -22.06
CA TYR A 85 9.77 -3.30 -22.38
C TYR A 85 10.81 -3.28 -23.50
N LYS A 86 11.29 -4.45 -23.95
CA LYS A 86 12.17 -4.57 -25.13
C LYS A 86 11.40 -4.46 -26.46
N GLU A 87 10.15 -4.86 -26.50
CA GLU A 87 9.36 -5.04 -27.73
C GLU A 87 8.65 -3.76 -28.22
N GLY A 88 9.31 -2.60 -28.12
CA GLY A 88 8.85 -1.39 -28.84
C GLY A 88 7.74 -0.59 -28.16
N ASN A 89 7.55 -0.77 -26.86
CA ASN A 89 6.64 0.07 -26.08
C ASN A 89 7.20 1.51 -26.03
N ASN A 90 6.40 2.52 -26.40
CA ASN A 90 6.79 3.93 -26.43
C ASN A 90 7.11 4.54 -25.04
N ALA A 91 7.03 3.75 -23.98
CA ALA A 91 7.33 4.18 -22.63
C ALA A 91 8.85 4.16 -22.37
N ASN A 92 9.36 5.21 -21.74
CA ASN A 92 10.76 5.31 -21.39
C ASN A 92 11.12 4.29 -20.28
N PRO A 93 12.06 3.35 -20.52
CA PRO A 93 12.43 2.33 -19.54
C PRO A 93 12.95 2.91 -18.21
N SER A 94 13.66 4.05 -18.25
CA SER A 94 14.20 4.70 -17.05
C SER A 94 13.09 5.23 -16.14
N ASP A 95 12.09 5.90 -16.73
CA ASP A 95 10.95 6.43 -15.96
C ASP A 95 10.12 5.31 -15.33
N GLN A 96 9.90 4.25 -16.09
CA GLN A 96 9.15 3.08 -15.60
C GLN A 96 9.88 2.39 -14.44
N ALA A 97 11.19 2.16 -14.58
CA ALA A 97 12.00 1.56 -13.52
C ALA A 97 12.02 2.45 -12.27
N ALA A 98 12.20 3.77 -12.44
CA ALA A 98 12.19 4.73 -11.33
C ALA A 98 10.84 4.72 -10.58
N LEU A 99 9.71 4.77 -11.30
CA LEU A 99 8.38 4.76 -10.70
C LEU A 99 8.10 3.48 -9.90
N ILE A 100 8.50 2.30 -10.40
CA ILE A 100 8.36 1.04 -9.67
C ILE A 100 9.25 1.01 -8.43
N ILE A 101 10.48 1.51 -8.52
CA ILE A 101 11.37 1.56 -7.36
C ILE A 101 10.85 2.54 -6.31
N PHE A 102 10.31 3.71 -6.71
CA PHE A 102 9.68 4.63 -5.75
C PHE A 102 8.43 4.02 -5.13
N ALA A 103 7.59 3.31 -5.89
CA ALA A 103 6.49 2.55 -5.30
C ALA A 103 6.99 1.52 -4.28
N THR A 104 8.14 0.88 -4.55
CA THR A 104 8.76 -0.05 -3.60
C THR A 104 9.19 0.67 -2.32
N VAL A 105 9.78 1.88 -2.41
CA VAL A 105 10.08 2.71 -1.22
C VAL A 105 8.83 2.96 -0.39
N GLY A 106 7.72 3.34 -1.02
CA GLY A 106 6.44 3.52 -0.33
C GLY A 106 5.97 2.25 0.40
N GLY A 107 6.10 1.09 -0.26
CA GLY A 107 5.80 -0.22 0.37
C GLY A 107 6.67 -0.50 1.59
N LEU A 108 7.98 -0.21 1.54
CA LEU A 108 8.88 -0.35 2.68
C LEU A 108 8.51 0.58 3.85
N ILE A 109 8.04 1.79 3.57
CA ILE A 109 7.49 2.70 4.58
C ILE A 109 6.25 2.07 5.22
N LEU A 110 5.34 1.50 4.43
CA LEU A 110 4.12 0.87 4.93
C LEU A 110 4.36 -0.34 5.83
N THR A 111 5.49 -1.03 5.69
CA THR A 111 5.86 -2.12 6.62
C THR A 111 6.41 -1.60 7.95
N SER A 112 7.01 -0.41 7.97
CA SER A 112 7.83 0.07 9.08
C SER A 112 7.27 1.29 9.82
N TYR A 113 6.19 1.94 9.34
CA TYR A 113 5.62 3.15 9.95
C TYR A 113 5.21 2.93 11.41
N THR A 114 5.40 3.95 12.24
CA THR A 114 4.90 4.04 13.63
C THR A 114 4.02 5.26 13.85
N ASN A 115 3.82 6.05 12.80
CA ASN A 115 3.11 7.31 12.83
C ASN A 115 2.10 7.36 11.67
N LEU A 116 0.90 7.89 11.89
CA LEU A 116 -0.15 7.98 10.86
C LEU A 116 0.24 8.87 9.67
N THR A 117 1.11 9.85 9.89
CA THR A 117 1.65 10.67 8.80
C THR A 117 2.48 9.81 7.84
N MET A 118 3.31 8.90 8.38
CA MET A 118 4.11 7.98 7.57
C MET A 118 3.25 6.91 6.89
N LEU A 119 2.15 6.48 7.51
CA LEU A 119 1.15 5.64 6.86
C LEU A 119 0.58 6.35 5.62
N PHE A 120 0.14 7.60 5.76
CA PHE A 120 -0.39 8.41 4.66
C PHE A 120 0.66 8.60 3.55
N LEU A 121 1.86 9.04 3.90
CA LEU A 121 2.95 9.23 2.93
C LEU A 121 3.32 7.93 2.22
N GLY A 122 3.41 6.81 2.93
CA GLY A 122 3.68 5.51 2.33
C GLY A 122 2.63 5.10 1.29
N ILE A 123 1.34 5.34 1.60
CA ILE A 123 0.24 5.09 0.67
C ILE A 123 0.34 5.99 -0.57
N GLU A 124 0.65 7.29 -0.42
CA GLU A 124 0.78 8.20 -1.55
C GLU A 124 1.99 7.87 -2.42
N ILE A 125 3.14 7.55 -1.81
CA ILE A 125 4.36 7.16 -2.53
C ILE A 125 4.16 5.85 -3.32
N VAL A 126 3.32 4.93 -2.87
CA VAL A 126 2.90 3.76 -3.67
C VAL A 126 1.94 4.15 -4.78
N SER A 127 0.97 5.03 -4.48
CA SER A 127 -0.20 5.25 -5.34
C SER A 127 0.09 6.11 -6.55
N ILE A 128 0.83 7.21 -6.36
CA ILE A 128 1.13 8.16 -7.45
C ILE A 128 1.85 7.47 -8.61
N PRO A 129 2.91 6.68 -8.40
CA PRO A 129 3.51 5.89 -9.47
C PRO A 129 2.51 4.94 -10.16
N MET A 130 1.63 4.31 -9.40
CA MET A 130 0.66 3.37 -9.98
C MET A 130 -0.39 4.08 -10.83
N PHE A 131 -0.82 5.28 -10.46
CA PHE A 131 -1.72 6.10 -11.29
C PHE A 131 -1.09 6.41 -12.65
N ILE A 132 0.20 6.79 -12.66
CA ILE A 132 0.94 7.10 -13.88
C ILE A 132 1.16 5.84 -14.72
N LEU A 133 1.58 4.74 -14.09
CA LEU A 133 1.91 3.49 -14.77
C LEU A 133 0.68 2.80 -15.36
N ALA A 134 -0.50 2.92 -14.73
CA ALA A 134 -1.74 2.41 -15.29
C ALA A 134 -2.07 3.02 -16.66
N GLY A 135 -1.71 4.30 -16.87
CA GLY A 135 -1.85 5.02 -18.14
C GLY A 135 -0.60 5.02 -19.02
N SER A 136 0.34 4.13 -18.82
CA SER A 136 1.63 4.16 -19.53
C SER A 136 1.52 3.79 -21.02
N ASP A 137 0.49 3.07 -21.44
CA ASP A 137 0.17 2.87 -22.85
C ASP A 137 -0.72 4.02 -23.37
N LYS A 138 -0.08 5.13 -23.73
CA LYS A 138 -0.75 6.39 -24.13
C LYS A 138 -1.64 6.25 -25.36
N LYS A 139 -1.42 5.25 -26.21
CA LYS A 139 -2.21 5.01 -27.43
C LYS A 139 -3.48 4.19 -27.15
N ASN A 140 -3.54 3.52 -26.02
CA ASN A 140 -4.67 2.69 -25.65
C ASN A 140 -5.67 3.51 -24.81
N VAL A 141 -6.88 3.67 -25.33
CA VAL A 141 -7.95 4.43 -24.65
C VAL A 141 -8.29 3.83 -23.29
N LEU A 142 -8.32 2.47 -23.18
CA LEU A 142 -8.61 1.80 -21.92
C LEU A 142 -7.53 2.05 -20.86
N SER A 143 -6.25 2.16 -21.28
CA SER A 143 -5.15 2.49 -20.37
C SER A 143 -5.29 3.93 -19.83
N ASN A 144 -5.63 4.89 -20.69
CA ASN A 144 -5.87 6.27 -20.28
C ASN A 144 -7.08 6.39 -19.35
N GLU A 145 -8.17 5.68 -19.66
CA GLU A 145 -9.37 5.62 -18.81
C GLU A 145 -9.07 5.00 -17.44
N SER A 146 -8.30 3.91 -17.41
CA SER A 146 -7.91 3.24 -16.17
C SER A 146 -7.08 4.15 -15.27
N SER A 147 -6.12 4.88 -15.83
CA SER A 147 -5.32 5.86 -15.09
C SER A 147 -6.19 6.95 -14.48
N LEU A 148 -7.09 7.55 -15.27
CA LEU A 148 -7.97 8.62 -14.81
C LEU A 148 -8.92 8.14 -13.71
N LYS A 149 -9.57 6.99 -13.90
CA LYS A 149 -10.46 6.39 -12.90
C LYS A 149 -9.69 6.09 -11.60
N TYR A 150 -8.51 5.48 -11.71
CA TYR A 150 -7.72 5.13 -10.55
C TYR A 150 -7.25 6.37 -9.78
N PHE A 151 -6.81 7.41 -10.49
CA PHE A 151 -6.39 8.67 -9.89
C PHE A 151 -7.54 9.37 -9.15
N ILE A 152 -8.69 9.59 -9.81
CA ILE A 152 -9.81 10.33 -9.20
C ILE A 152 -10.36 9.59 -7.99
N MET A 153 -10.63 8.29 -8.13
CA MET A 153 -11.17 7.47 -7.03
C MET A 153 -10.15 7.31 -5.91
N GLY A 154 -8.86 7.17 -6.25
CA GLY A 154 -7.78 7.06 -5.30
C GLY A 154 -7.57 8.34 -4.50
N ALA A 155 -7.54 9.50 -5.15
CA ALA A 155 -7.42 10.81 -4.50
C ALA A 155 -8.60 11.09 -3.54
N PHE A 156 -9.82 10.70 -3.94
CA PHE A 156 -10.99 10.82 -3.07
C PHE A 156 -10.88 9.91 -1.83
N ALA A 157 -10.47 8.66 -2.01
CA ALA A 157 -10.31 7.70 -0.91
C ALA A 157 -9.19 8.13 0.07
N THR A 158 -8.07 8.64 -0.44
CA THR A 158 -6.98 9.15 0.40
C THR A 158 -7.36 10.46 1.10
N GLY A 159 -8.19 11.30 0.48
CA GLY A 159 -8.77 12.48 1.13
C GLY A 159 -9.65 12.12 2.35
N ILE A 160 -10.51 11.10 2.22
CA ILE A 160 -11.31 10.58 3.33
C ILE A 160 -10.39 10.03 4.44
N MET A 161 -9.36 9.26 4.07
CA MET A 161 -8.40 8.72 5.02
C MET A 161 -7.66 9.82 5.78
N LEU A 162 -7.21 10.88 5.08
CA LEU A 162 -6.53 12.01 5.69
C LEU A 162 -7.44 12.73 6.68
N PHE A 163 -8.72 12.89 6.34
CA PHE A 163 -9.70 13.46 7.27
C PHE A 163 -9.91 12.56 8.50
N GLY A 164 -9.92 11.22 8.32
CA GLY A 164 -9.91 10.27 9.43
C GLY A 164 -8.70 10.44 10.36
N ILE A 165 -7.51 10.62 9.79
CA ILE A 165 -6.27 10.92 10.55
C ILE A 165 -6.41 12.21 11.35
N ALA A 166 -6.96 13.27 10.73
CA ALA A 166 -7.17 14.55 11.39
C ALA A 166 -8.15 14.45 12.58
N LEU A 167 -9.23 13.68 12.44
CA LEU A 167 -10.19 13.43 13.53
C LEU A 167 -9.55 12.65 14.69
N LEU A 168 -8.73 11.65 14.40
CA LEU A 168 -8.00 10.91 15.43
C LEU A 168 -6.99 11.80 16.14
N TYR A 169 -6.27 12.64 15.41
CA TYR A 169 -5.39 13.63 16.01
C TYR A 169 -6.16 14.62 16.89
N GLY A 170 -7.29 15.13 16.42
CA GLY A 170 -8.15 16.03 17.20
C GLY A 170 -8.67 15.42 18.49
N ALA A 171 -8.90 14.10 18.51
CA ALA A 171 -9.36 13.37 19.69
C ALA A 171 -8.22 12.97 20.65
N THR A 172 -7.02 12.67 20.14
CA THR A 172 -5.92 12.07 20.92
C THR A 172 -4.73 12.98 21.12
N GLY A 173 -4.59 14.03 20.30
CA GLY A 173 -3.44 14.95 20.29
C GLY A 173 -2.14 14.35 19.76
N SER A 174 -2.17 13.15 19.14
CA SER A 174 -0.98 12.45 18.66
C SER A 174 -1.17 11.86 17.26
N PHE A 175 -0.08 11.83 16.48
CA PHE A 175 0.02 11.04 15.25
C PHE A 175 0.70 9.68 15.46
N ASP A 176 1.44 9.50 16.56
CA ASP A 176 2.13 8.25 16.85
C ASP A 176 1.15 7.17 17.29
N LEU A 177 1.35 5.93 16.81
CA LEU A 177 0.48 4.81 17.13
C LEU A 177 0.39 4.55 18.66
N ALA A 178 1.51 4.67 19.36
CA ALA A 178 1.53 4.53 20.81
C ALA A 178 0.79 5.69 21.52
N GLY A 179 1.02 6.93 21.08
CA GLY A 179 0.32 8.11 21.59
C GLY A 179 -1.19 8.06 21.33
N ILE A 180 -1.59 7.64 20.14
CA ILE A 180 -3.00 7.39 19.78
C ILE A 180 -3.59 6.32 20.70
N SER A 181 -2.94 5.16 20.84
CA SER A 181 -3.43 4.07 21.69
C SER A 181 -3.72 4.53 23.12
N ASN A 182 -2.82 5.34 23.71
CA ASN A 182 -3.01 5.92 25.05
C ASN A 182 -4.12 6.99 25.08
N GLY A 183 -4.15 7.88 24.09
CA GLY A 183 -5.16 8.93 23.97
C GLY A 183 -6.58 8.36 23.80
N LEU A 184 -6.71 7.29 23.02
CA LEU A 184 -8.00 6.62 22.78
C LEU A 184 -8.64 6.12 24.08
N MET A 185 -7.84 5.63 25.05
CA MET A 185 -8.39 5.18 26.33
C MET A 185 -9.02 6.33 27.13
N MET A 186 -8.47 7.54 27.02
CA MET A 186 -8.99 8.72 27.72
C MET A 186 -10.32 9.21 27.11
N THR A 187 -10.57 8.92 25.85
CA THR A 187 -11.81 9.36 25.16
C THR A 187 -13.08 8.67 25.66
N PHE A 188 -12.97 7.53 26.32
CA PHE A 188 -14.14 6.85 26.91
C PHE A 188 -14.86 7.70 27.96
N GLN A 189 -14.17 8.65 28.58
CA GLN A 189 -14.75 9.55 29.59
C GLN A 189 -15.45 10.77 28.97
N ASN A 190 -15.26 11.02 27.66
CA ASN A 190 -15.84 12.17 26.95
C ASN A 190 -16.60 11.70 25.71
N PRO A 191 -17.95 11.70 25.73
CA PRO A 191 -18.76 11.21 24.62
C PRO A 191 -18.45 11.89 23.27
N ASN A 192 -18.16 13.20 23.27
CA ASN A 192 -17.87 13.93 22.02
C ASN A 192 -16.55 13.46 21.40
N LEU A 193 -15.49 13.30 22.19
CA LEU A 193 -14.21 12.77 21.70
C LEU A 193 -14.33 11.31 21.25
N PHE A 194 -15.14 10.53 21.96
CA PHE A 194 -15.41 9.14 21.60
C PHE A 194 -16.06 9.01 20.22
N PHE A 195 -17.07 9.83 19.90
CA PHE A 195 -17.68 9.85 18.56
C PHE A 195 -16.69 10.27 17.48
N LEU A 196 -15.82 11.25 17.74
CA LEU A 196 -14.76 11.64 16.80
C LEU A 196 -13.83 10.47 16.50
N VAL A 197 -13.45 9.69 17.50
CA VAL A 197 -12.63 8.48 17.34
C VAL A 197 -13.32 7.46 16.44
N LEU A 198 -14.58 7.15 16.69
CA LEU A 198 -15.31 6.17 15.89
C LEU A 198 -15.40 6.56 14.42
N ILE A 199 -15.70 7.83 14.15
CA ILE A 199 -15.74 8.37 12.79
C ILE A 199 -14.34 8.36 12.17
N GLY A 200 -13.31 8.77 12.92
CA GLY A 200 -11.91 8.78 12.47
C GLY A 200 -11.42 7.38 12.08
N ILE A 201 -11.67 6.36 12.91
CA ILE A 201 -11.34 4.96 12.60
C ILE A 201 -12.12 4.48 11.36
N SER A 202 -13.41 4.81 11.24
CA SER A 202 -14.22 4.43 10.09
C SER A 202 -13.69 5.04 8.78
N PHE A 203 -13.26 6.30 8.80
CA PHE A 203 -12.72 6.98 7.63
C PHE A 203 -11.32 6.45 7.24
N LEU A 204 -10.48 6.13 8.22
CA LEU A 204 -9.23 5.40 7.98
C LEU A 204 -9.51 4.04 7.31
N MET A 205 -10.51 3.32 7.82
CA MET A 205 -10.91 2.03 7.27
C MET A 205 -11.39 2.15 5.82
N VAL A 206 -12.16 3.19 5.45
CA VAL A 206 -12.57 3.44 4.07
C VAL A 206 -11.37 3.60 3.13
N GLY A 207 -10.38 4.43 3.52
CA GLY A 207 -9.19 4.65 2.70
C GLY A 207 -8.34 3.39 2.54
N LEU A 208 -8.14 2.63 3.61
CA LEU A 208 -7.41 1.36 3.55
C LEU A 208 -8.20 0.27 2.81
N ALA A 209 -9.52 0.18 3.00
CA ALA A 209 -10.40 -0.74 2.28
C ALA A 209 -10.36 -0.49 0.76
N PHE A 210 -10.31 0.78 0.33
CA PHE A 210 -10.08 1.12 -1.07
C PHE A 210 -8.74 0.56 -1.57
N LYS A 211 -7.65 0.68 -0.81
CA LYS A 211 -6.31 0.20 -1.20
C LYS A 211 -6.21 -1.32 -1.29
N VAL A 212 -6.85 -2.05 -0.37
CA VAL A 212 -6.91 -3.52 -0.45
C VAL A 212 -8.00 -4.02 -1.39
N SER A 213 -8.80 -3.11 -1.97
CA SER A 213 -9.90 -3.44 -2.89
C SER A 213 -11.07 -4.16 -2.22
N ALA A 214 -11.34 -3.89 -0.94
CA ALA A 214 -12.45 -4.50 -0.23
C ALA A 214 -13.80 -3.90 -0.68
N ALA A 215 -14.83 -4.73 -0.80
CA ALA A 215 -16.18 -4.24 -1.09
C ALA A 215 -16.75 -3.50 0.16
N PRO A 216 -17.43 -2.34 -0.05
CA PRO A 216 -17.93 -1.78 -1.32
C PRO A 216 -16.93 -0.90 -2.08
N PHE A 217 -15.70 -0.69 -1.62
CA PHE A 217 -14.72 0.25 -2.19
C PHE A 217 -13.88 -0.34 -3.33
N HIS A 218 -14.33 -1.41 -3.98
CA HIS A 218 -13.62 -2.19 -5.00
C HIS A 218 -13.88 -1.76 -6.45
N PHE A 219 -14.81 -0.84 -6.71
CA PHE A 219 -15.34 -0.53 -8.06
C PHE A 219 -14.27 -0.14 -9.09
N TRP A 220 -13.13 0.38 -8.64
CA TRP A 220 -12.04 0.78 -9.50
C TRP A 220 -11.24 -0.41 -10.09
N VAL A 221 -11.19 -1.54 -9.36
CA VAL A 221 -10.25 -2.65 -9.65
C VAL A 221 -10.52 -3.33 -10.98
N PRO A 222 -11.76 -3.72 -11.33
CA PRO A 222 -12.01 -4.42 -12.59
C PRO A 222 -11.61 -3.59 -13.81
N ASP A 223 -11.98 -2.31 -13.84
CA ASP A 223 -11.71 -1.41 -14.95
C ASP A 223 -10.22 -1.06 -15.06
N VAL A 224 -9.57 -0.81 -13.91
CA VAL A 224 -8.14 -0.49 -13.88
C VAL A 224 -7.28 -1.70 -14.24
N TYR A 225 -7.62 -2.90 -13.76
CA TYR A 225 -6.87 -4.11 -14.08
C TYR A 225 -7.04 -4.54 -15.54
N GLU A 226 -8.22 -4.29 -16.12
CA GLU A 226 -8.46 -4.55 -17.55
C GLU A 226 -7.69 -3.59 -18.44
N GLY A 227 -7.75 -2.27 -18.16
CA GLY A 227 -7.20 -1.24 -19.03
C GLY A 227 -5.69 -1.03 -18.87
N ALA A 228 -5.14 -1.23 -17.69
CA ALA A 228 -3.70 -1.08 -17.45
C ALA A 228 -2.88 -2.15 -18.19
N PRO A 229 -1.60 -1.83 -18.56
CA PRO A 229 -0.68 -2.83 -19.08
C PRO A 229 -0.56 -4.03 -18.12
N THR A 230 -0.53 -5.25 -18.68
CA THR A 230 -0.61 -6.49 -17.88
C THR A 230 0.51 -6.60 -16.83
N VAL A 231 1.72 -6.14 -17.15
CA VAL A 231 2.85 -6.12 -16.21
C VAL A 231 2.61 -5.19 -15.02
N ILE A 232 1.93 -4.06 -15.25
CA ILE A 232 1.55 -3.11 -14.20
C ILE A 232 0.41 -3.68 -13.35
N THR A 233 -0.59 -4.30 -13.99
CA THR A 233 -1.66 -5.03 -13.28
C THR A 233 -1.07 -6.11 -12.37
N ALA A 234 -0.07 -6.86 -12.84
CA ALA A 234 0.63 -7.87 -12.03
C ALA A 234 1.30 -7.24 -10.79
N PHE A 235 1.97 -6.10 -10.93
CA PHE A 235 2.55 -5.39 -9.79
C PHE A 235 1.49 -4.86 -8.81
N MET A 236 0.40 -4.27 -9.33
CA MET A 236 -0.70 -3.79 -8.50
C MET A 236 -1.37 -4.92 -7.70
N SER A 237 -1.60 -6.06 -8.34
CA SER A 237 -2.28 -7.19 -7.71
C SER A 237 -1.45 -7.94 -6.67
N THR A 238 -0.13 -7.88 -6.77
CA THR A 238 0.80 -8.58 -5.86
C THR A 238 1.43 -7.59 -4.87
N PHE A 239 2.27 -6.68 -5.34
CA PHE A 239 3.02 -5.77 -4.48
C PHE A 239 2.13 -4.79 -3.73
N VAL A 240 1.29 -4.03 -4.46
CA VAL A 240 0.51 -2.94 -3.85
C VAL A 240 -0.50 -3.48 -2.84
N LYS A 241 -1.16 -4.59 -3.16
CA LYS A 241 -2.08 -5.25 -2.22
C LYS A 241 -1.35 -5.76 -0.98
N THR A 242 -0.24 -6.46 -1.14
CA THR A 242 0.55 -6.96 0.00
C THR A 242 0.99 -5.81 0.91
N ALA A 243 1.53 -4.71 0.35
CA ALA A 243 1.93 -3.54 1.11
C ALA A 243 0.75 -2.91 1.87
N ALA A 244 -0.41 -2.78 1.21
CA ALA A 244 -1.62 -2.24 1.82
C ALA A 244 -2.17 -3.15 2.94
N PHE A 245 -2.18 -4.47 2.75
CA PHE A 245 -2.60 -5.42 3.80
C PHE A 245 -1.66 -5.39 5.00
N VAL A 246 -0.35 -5.30 4.79
CA VAL A 246 0.62 -5.18 5.89
C VAL A 246 0.38 -3.91 6.69
N ALA A 247 0.15 -2.78 6.01
CA ALA A 247 -0.18 -1.52 6.67
C ALA A 247 -1.51 -1.61 7.44
N PHE A 248 -2.53 -2.21 6.84
CA PHE A 248 -3.83 -2.45 7.46
C PHE A 248 -3.71 -3.30 8.72
N PHE A 249 -3.03 -4.45 8.61
CA PHE A 249 -2.78 -5.34 9.74
C PHE A 249 -2.04 -4.62 10.87
N LYS A 250 -0.96 -3.89 10.54
CA LYS A 250 -0.15 -3.16 11.53
C LYS A 250 -0.99 -2.12 12.29
N LEU A 251 -1.83 -1.38 11.60
CA LEU A 251 -2.69 -0.37 12.23
C LEU A 251 -3.64 -0.98 13.26
N PHE A 252 -4.37 -2.03 12.87
CA PHE A 252 -5.40 -2.61 13.72
C PHE A 252 -4.84 -3.55 14.79
N ALA A 253 -3.77 -4.31 14.47
CA ALA A 253 -3.16 -5.24 15.41
C ALA A 253 -2.26 -4.54 16.45
N PHE A 254 -1.63 -3.42 16.11
CA PHE A 254 -0.72 -2.72 17.03
C PHE A 254 -1.26 -1.35 17.44
N GLY A 255 -1.78 -0.55 16.50
CA GLY A 255 -2.26 0.81 16.78
C GLY A 255 -3.54 0.84 17.63
N PHE A 256 -4.50 -0.03 17.33
CA PHE A 256 -5.81 -0.05 18.00
C PHE A 256 -6.02 -1.24 18.95
N TYR A 257 -4.99 -2.05 19.19
CA TYR A 257 -5.10 -3.23 20.05
C TYR A 257 -5.56 -2.88 21.48
N SER A 258 -4.88 -1.94 22.12
CA SER A 258 -5.19 -1.55 23.51
C SER A 258 -6.59 -0.94 23.63
N PHE A 259 -7.01 -0.14 22.66
CA PHE A 259 -8.37 0.40 22.58
C PHE A 259 -9.40 -0.72 22.45
N GLY A 260 -9.15 -1.70 21.60
CA GLY A 260 -10.02 -2.86 21.44
C GLY A 260 -10.11 -3.73 22.70
N ALA A 261 -9.01 -3.98 23.38
CA ALA A 261 -8.97 -4.72 24.62
C ALA A 261 -9.77 -4.01 25.72
N TYR A 262 -9.57 -2.68 25.86
CA TYR A 262 -10.32 -1.85 26.80
C TYR A 262 -11.82 -1.80 26.48
N TRP A 263 -12.19 -1.70 25.19
CA TRP A 263 -13.56 -1.78 24.71
C TRP A 263 -14.24 -3.08 25.15
N MET A 264 -13.61 -4.25 24.93
CA MET A 264 -14.15 -5.55 25.33
C MET A 264 -14.34 -5.67 26.83
N GLN A 265 -13.43 -5.11 27.62
CA GLN A 265 -13.54 -5.10 29.08
C GLN A 265 -14.75 -4.27 29.55
N PHE A 266 -15.01 -3.11 28.93
CA PHE A 266 -16.02 -2.15 29.35
C PHE A 266 -17.40 -2.51 28.84
N PHE A 267 -17.54 -2.81 27.56
CA PHE A 267 -18.83 -3.06 26.89
C PHE A 267 -19.16 -4.55 26.76
N LYS A 268 -18.21 -5.44 27.03
CA LYS A 268 -18.33 -6.92 26.84
C LYS A 268 -18.77 -7.33 25.41
N THR A 269 -18.46 -6.50 24.44
CA THR A 269 -18.74 -6.70 23.02
C THR A 269 -17.46 -6.50 22.21
N TYR A 270 -17.45 -6.97 20.96
CA TYR A 270 -16.35 -6.68 20.06
C TYR A 270 -16.25 -5.17 19.76
N PRO A 271 -15.04 -4.59 19.61
CA PRO A 271 -14.90 -3.19 19.26
C PRO A 271 -15.50 -2.90 17.89
N VAL A 272 -16.02 -1.69 17.70
CA VAL A 272 -16.71 -1.28 16.44
C VAL A 272 -15.86 -1.53 15.21
N TRP A 273 -14.55 -1.25 15.27
CA TRP A 273 -13.65 -1.51 14.15
C TRP A 273 -13.55 -3.00 13.80
N ALA A 274 -13.60 -3.90 14.75
CA ALA A 274 -13.59 -5.35 14.48
C ALA A 274 -14.88 -5.80 13.81
N MET A 275 -16.03 -5.25 14.23
CA MET A 275 -17.31 -5.47 13.55
C MET A 275 -17.31 -4.94 12.13
N GLN A 276 -16.77 -3.74 11.90
CA GLN A 276 -16.61 -3.16 10.56
C GLN A 276 -15.74 -4.05 9.68
N LEU A 277 -14.61 -4.57 10.19
CA LEU A 277 -13.75 -5.51 9.47
C LEU A 277 -14.49 -6.81 9.12
N PHE A 278 -15.26 -7.35 10.05
CA PHE A 278 -16.07 -8.54 9.80
C PHE A 278 -17.06 -8.32 8.66
N PHE A 279 -17.82 -7.23 8.70
CA PHE A 279 -18.79 -6.91 7.63
C PHE A 279 -18.10 -6.64 6.29
N LEU A 280 -16.98 -5.89 6.27
CA LEU A 280 -16.19 -5.66 5.06
C LEU A 280 -15.70 -6.97 4.46
N SER A 281 -15.14 -7.87 5.26
CA SER A 281 -14.64 -9.16 4.79
C SER A 281 -15.77 -10.04 4.25
N ALA A 282 -16.90 -10.12 4.97
CA ALA A 282 -18.05 -10.91 4.52
C ALA A 282 -18.60 -10.41 3.18
N ILE A 283 -18.81 -9.10 3.04
CA ILE A 283 -19.30 -8.51 1.79
C ILE A 283 -18.27 -8.70 0.67
N THR A 284 -16.98 -8.55 0.97
CA THR A 284 -15.89 -8.67 -0.01
C THR A 284 -15.84 -10.09 -0.59
N ILE A 285 -15.90 -11.11 0.27
CA ILE A 285 -15.93 -12.52 -0.15
C ILE A 285 -17.17 -12.81 -1.00
N LEU A 286 -18.35 -12.35 -0.58
CA LEU A 286 -19.58 -12.58 -1.33
C LEU A 286 -19.56 -11.90 -2.71
N VAL A 287 -19.29 -10.60 -2.74
CA VAL A 287 -19.27 -9.83 -3.99
C VAL A 287 -18.18 -10.33 -4.92
N GLY A 288 -16.96 -10.52 -4.41
CA GLY A 288 -15.82 -10.96 -5.21
C GLY A 288 -16.08 -12.30 -5.89
N ASN A 289 -16.53 -13.30 -5.16
CA ASN A 289 -16.79 -14.64 -5.72
C ASN A 289 -17.98 -14.67 -6.67
N ILE A 290 -19.13 -14.08 -6.30
CA ILE A 290 -20.35 -14.10 -7.14
C ILE A 290 -20.09 -13.39 -8.46
N VAL A 291 -19.45 -12.21 -8.44
CA VAL A 291 -19.21 -11.43 -9.64
C VAL A 291 -18.10 -12.03 -10.48
N ALA A 292 -17.07 -12.66 -9.88
CA ALA A 292 -16.00 -13.34 -10.64
C ALA A 292 -16.53 -14.39 -11.60
N VAL A 293 -17.49 -15.21 -11.16
CA VAL A 293 -18.08 -16.29 -11.97
C VAL A 293 -18.86 -15.75 -13.18
N SER A 294 -19.42 -14.55 -13.09
CA SER A 294 -20.20 -13.92 -14.16
C SER A 294 -19.35 -13.22 -15.23
N GLN A 295 -18.03 -13.08 -15.02
CA GLN A 295 -17.15 -12.37 -15.96
C GLN A 295 -16.76 -13.24 -17.15
N THR A 296 -16.76 -12.64 -18.35
CA THR A 296 -16.27 -13.27 -19.59
C THR A 296 -14.82 -12.87 -19.91
N ASN A 297 -14.34 -11.77 -19.39
CA ASN A 297 -12.97 -11.28 -19.59
C ASN A 297 -12.05 -11.82 -18.49
N LEU A 298 -10.96 -12.50 -18.88
CA LEU A 298 -10.00 -13.11 -17.96
C LEU A 298 -9.39 -12.11 -16.97
N LYS A 299 -9.02 -10.91 -17.43
CA LYS A 299 -8.45 -9.88 -16.53
C LYS A 299 -9.46 -9.44 -15.48
N ARG A 300 -10.75 -9.30 -15.85
CA ARG A 300 -11.82 -8.95 -14.90
C ARG A 300 -12.11 -10.10 -13.94
N THR A 301 -12.13 -11.35 -14.42
CA THR A 301 -12.27 -12.53 -13.56
C THR A 301 -11.16 -12.57 -12.50
N LEU A 302 -9.91 -12.39 -12.92
CA LEU A 302 -8.77 -12.34 -11.99
C LEU A 302 -8.83 -11.13 -11.05
N ALA A 303 -9.36 -9.98 -11.51
CA ALA A 303 -9.56 -8.82 -10.68
C ALA A 303 -10.55 -9.11 -9.53
N TYR A 304 -11.72 -9.71 -9.85
CA TYR A 304 -12.71 -10.09 -8.84
C TYR A 304 -12.24 -11.24 -7.96
N SER A 305 -11.50 -12.21 -8.49
CA SER A 305 -10.84 -13.24 -7.69
C SER A 305 -9.83 -12.65 -6.70
N GLY A 306 -9.12 -11.59 -7.12
CA GLY A 306 -8.22 -10.86 -6.23
C GLY A 306 -8.94 -9.95 -5.23
N ILE A 307 -10.22 -9.62 -5.43
CA ILE A 307 -11.06 -8.92 -4.45
C ILE A 307 -11.53 -9.90 -3.38
N ALA A 308 -11.97 -11.09 -3.77
CA ALA A 308 -12.41 -12.16 -2.86
C ALA A 308 -11.29 -12.71 -1.97
#